data_f1841eab038f3934a8a0582efbc9c6d8
#
_entry.id   f1841eab038f3934a8a0582efbc9c6d8
#
_cell.length_a   1.000
_cell.length_b   1.000
_cell.length_c   1.000
_cell.angle_alpha   90.00
_cell.angle_beta   90.00
_cell.angle_gamma   90.00
#
_symmetry.space_group_name_H-M   'P 1'
#
loop_
_entity.id
_entity.type
_entity.pdbx_description
1 polymer ?
#
loop_
_entity_poly.entity_id
_entity_poly.type
_entity_poly.pdbx_seq_one_letter_code
_entity_poly.pdbx_strand_id
1 'polypeptide(L)'
;AQTAGWILFVIITIFVVTAVSNGANLNDGMDGMAAGNSAIIGATLGVLAYVSSHIEFASYLNIMYIPGSEELVIYICAFIGALIGFLWYNAYPAQVFMGDTGSLTIGGIIAVFAIIIHKELLIPILCGVFLIENLSVILQRFYYKIGKRKGVKQRLFKRTPIHDHFRTSMSLVEPGCTVKFTKPDQLFHESK
;
A
#
# COMPACT_ATOMS: atom_id res chain seq x y z
N ALA A 1 -30.74 -11.16 11.59
CA ALA A 1 -30.15 -10.09 10.74
C ALA A 1 -28.89 -9.50 11.40
N GLN A 2 -28.94 -9.14 12.69
CA GLN A 2 -27.82 -8.47 13.39
C GLN A 2 -26.56 -9.35 13.49
N THR A 3 -26.68 -10.62 13.80
CA THR A 3 -25.56 -11.57 13.88
C THR A 3 -24.87 -11.74 12.52
N ALA A 4 -25.64 -11.79 11.44
CA ALA A 4 -25.08 -11.90 10.09
C ALA A 4 -24.29 -10.62 9.71
N GLY A 5 -24.75 -9.43 10.12
CA GLY A 5 -24.03 -8.17 9.92
C GLY A 5 -22.70 -8.14 10.64
N TRP A 6 -22.63 -8.61 11.88
CA TRP A 6 -21.38 -8.72 12.64
C TRP A 6 -20.38 -9.69 12.01
N ILE A 7 -20.85 -10.84 11.54
CA ILE A 7 -19.99 -11.83 10.86
C ILE A 7 -19.42 -11.21 9.59
N LEU A 8 -20.26 -10.55 8.78
CA LEU A 8 -19.81 -9.88 7.55
C LEU A 8 -18.78 -8.78 7.85
N PHE A 9 -19.03 -7.96 8.88
CA PHE A 9 -18.08 -6.91 9.28
C PHE A 9 -16.71 -7.49 9.68
N VAL A 10 -16.68 -8.56 10.47
CA VAL A 10 -15.43 -9.23 10.87
C VAL A 10 -14.70 -9.77 9.65
N ILE A 11 -15.40 -10.40 8.70
CA ILE A 11 -14.78 -10.91 7.46
C ILE A 11 -14.16 -9.77 6.64
N ILE A 12 -14.90 -8.67 6.47
CA ILE A 12 -14.41 -7.48 5.74
C ILE A 12 -13.19 -6.88 6.44
N THR A 13 -13.23 -6.74 7.77
CA THR A 13 -12.11 -6.24 8.58
C THR A 13 -10.86 -7.08 8.39
N ILE A 14 -10.95 -8.40 8.50
CA ILE A 14 -9.83 -9.32 8.29
C ILE A 14 -9.29 -9.17 6.87
N PHE A 15 -10.17 -9.10 5.88
CA PHE A 15 -9.77 -8.90 4.48
C PHE A 15 -9.02 -7.59 4.28
N VAL A 16 -9.55 -6.48 4.77
CA VAL A 16 -8.96 -5.14 4.62
C VAL A 16 -7.60 -5.08 5.30
N VAL A 17 -7.49 -5.51 6.56
CA VAL A 17 -6.22 -5.49 7.31
C VAL A 17 -5.18 -6.34 6.59
N THR A 18 -5.54 -7.55 6.16
CA THR A 18 -4.62 -8.44 5.44
C THR A 18 -4.20 -7.84 4.10
N ALA A 19 -5.12 -7.26 3.34
CA ALA A 19 -4.83 -6.69 2.03
C ALA A 19 -3.91 -5.47 2.12
N VAL A 20 -4.17 -4.56 3.04
CA VAL A 20 -3.37 -3.33 3.20
C VAL A 20 -1.99 -3.66 3.79
N SER A 21 -1.91 -4.55 4.78
CA SER A 21 -0.66 -4.99 5.38
C SER A 21 0.27 -5.64 4.34
N ASN A 22 -0.23 -6.60 3.57
CA ASN A 22 0.54 -7.21 2.49
C ASN A 22 0.85 -6.20 1.36
N GLY A 23 -0.06 -5.25 1.10
CA GLY A 23 0.15 -4.19 0.12
C GLY A 23 1.31 -3.28 0.50
N ALA A 24 1.38 -2.87 1.75
CA ALA A 24 2.49 -2.08 2.28
C ALA A 24 3.82 -2.85 2.19
N ASN A 25 3.81 -4.15 2.49
CA ASN A 25 4.99 -5.00 2.38
C ASN A 25 5.48 -5.13 0.93
N LEU A 26 4.60 -5.35 -0.03
CA LEU A 26 4.97 -5.38 -1.45
C LEU A 26 5.44 -4.03 -1.99
N ASN A 27 5.06 -2.94 -1.34
CA ASN A 27 5.48 -1.58 -1.69
C ASN A 27 6.86 -1.21 -1.09
N ASP A 28 7.42 -2.04 -0.21
CA ASP A 28 8.75 -1.85 0.40
C ASP A 28 9.87 -2.41 -0.48
N GLY A 29 9.86 -2.07 -1.76
CA GLY A 29 10.84 -2.56 -2.74
C GLY A 29 11.82 -1.49 -3.26
N MET A 30 11.59 -0.22 -2.91
CA MET A 30 12.46 0.90 -3.27
C MET A 30 12.69 1.81 -2.06
N ASP A 31 13.88 2.44 -2.04
CA ASP A 31 14.30 3.38 -0.99
C ASP A 31 13.24 4.47 -0.78
N GLY A 32 12.74 4.61 0.44
CA GLY A 32 11.76 5.61 0.83
C GLY A 32 10.32 5.40 0.35
N MET A 33 10.04 4.42 -0.49
CA MET A 33 8.73 4.27 -1.12
C MET A 33 7.65 3.88 -0.12
N ALA A 34 7.88 2.87 0.71
CA ALA A 34 6.90 2.43 1.71
C ALA A 34 6.66 3.49 2.78
N ALA A 35 7.73 4.06 3.34
CA ALA A 35 7.64 5.09 4.37
C ALA A 35 6.99 6.38 3.85
N GLY A 36 7.39 6.84 2.66
CA GLY A 36 6.85 8.06 2.04
C GLY A 36 5.37 7.95 1.72
N ASN A 37 4.95 6.88 1.04
CA ASN A 37 3.54 6.63 0.74
C ASN A 37 2.70 6.51 2.02
N SER A 38 3.22 5.80 3.03
CA SER A 38 2.53 5.60 4.31
C SER A 38 2.38 6.90 5.10
N ALA A 39 3.37 7.80 5.03
CA ALA A 39 3.29 9.13 5.67
C ALA A 39 2.19 9.99 5.04
N ILE A 40 2.05 9.97 3.70
CA ILE A 40 0.99 10.69 2.98
C ILE A 40 -0.39 10.12 3.32
N ILE A 41 -0.53 8.78 3.33
CA ILE A 41 -1.77 8.11 3.71
C ILE A 41 -2.13 8.45 5.15
N GLY A 42 -1.15 8.36 6.06
CA GLY A 42 -1.32 8.72 7.47
C GLY A 42 -1.77 10.17 7.66
N ALA A 43 -1.17 11.12 6.95
CA ALA A 43 -1.55 12.52 6.99
C ALA A 43 -3.00 12.74 6.55
N THR A 44 -3.42 12.09 5.46
CA THR A 44 -4.80 12.18 4.97
C THR A 44 -5.79 11.59 5.98
N LEU A 45 -5.48 10.43 6.56
CA LEU A 45 -6.32 9.81 7.59
C LEU A 45 -6.37 10.66 8.87
N GLY A 46 -5.25 11.32 9.23
CA GLY A 46 -5.18 12.24 10.36
C GLY A 46 -6.09 13.45 10.18
N VAL A 47 -6.09 14.06 9.00
CA VAL A 47 -7.02 15.15 8.66
C VAL A 47 -8.46 14.69 8.74
N LEU A 48 -8.79 13.50 8.21
CA LEU A 48 -10.14 12.94 8.28
C LEU A 48 -10.58 12.65 9.72
N ALA A 49 -9.68 12.15 10.57
CA ALA A 49 -9.96 11.94 11.99
C ALA A 49 -10.22 13.27 12.71
N TYR A 50 -9.38 14.28 12.47
CA TYR A 50 -9.56 15.63 13.03
C TYR A 50 -10.89 16.25 12.64
N VAL A 51 -11.23 16.22 11.37
CA VAL A 51 -12.50 16.77 10.88
C VAL A 51 -13.70 16.00 11.42
N SER A 52 -13.59 14.67 11.56
CA SER A 52 -14.66 13.83 12.14
C SER A 52 -14.82 14.04 13.65
N SER A 53 -13.84 14.59 14.36
CA SER A 53 -13.93 14.89 15.80
C SER A 53 -14.70 16.17 16.13
N HIS A 54 -14.86 17.07 15.16
CA HIS A 54 -15.51 18.37 15.36
C HIS A 54 -16.88 18.40 14.69
N ILE A 55 -17.92 18.63 15.49
CA ILE A 55 -19.31 18.60 15.02
C ILE A 55 -19.59 19.62 13.91
N GLU A 56 -18.99 20.82 13.98
CA GLU A 56 -19.16 21.86 12.98
C GLU A 56 -18.56 21.45 11.62
N PHE A 57 -17.32 20.95 11.62
CA PHE A 57 -16.65 20.48 10.42
C PHE A 57 -17.32 19.22 9.83
N ALA A 58 -17.72 18.29 10.70
CA ALA A 58 -18.40 17.08 10.28
C ALA A 58 -19.75 17.42 9.62
N SER A 59 -20.52 18.37 10.19
CA SER A 59 -21.77 18.86 9.64
C SER A 59 -21.56 19.60 8.32
N TYR A 60 -20.56 20.49 8.24
CA TYR A 60 -20.27 21.25 7.03
C TYR A 60 -19.87 20.35 5.84
N LEU A 61 -19.04 19.33 6.10
CA LEU A 61 -18.55 18.40 5.08
C LEU A 61 -19.49 17.19 4.87
N ASN A 62 -20.59 17.12 5.60
CA ASN A 62 -21.54 16.01 5.56
C ASN A 62 -20.88 14.64 5.76
N ILE A 63 -19.97 14.56 6.74
CA ILE A 63 -19.29 13.32 7.15
C ILE A 63 -19.76 12.92 8.54
N MET A 64 -19.52 11.65 8.88
CA MET A 64 -19.90 11.12 10.18
C MET A 64 -19.11 11.78 11.30
N TYR A 65 -19.79 12.33 12.29
CA TYR A 65 -19.20 12.81 13.54
C TYR A 65 -18.83 11.61 14.43
N ILE A 66 -17.60 11.57 14.91
CA ILE A 66 -17.07 10.50 15.77
C ILE A 66 -16.49 11.16 17.02
N PRO A 67 -17.25 11.20 18.15
CA PRO A 67 -16.76 11.77 19.39
C PRO A 67 -15.56 10.97 19.90
N GLY A 68 -14.53 11.67 20.43
CA GLY A 68 -13.31 11.05 20.95
C GLY A 68 -12.27 10.72 19.88
N SER A 69 -12.52 11.02 18.59
CA SER A 69 -11.53 10.77 17.55
C SER A 69 -10.36 11.76 17.54
N GLU A 70 -10.41 12.83 18.35
CA GLU A 70 -9.28 13.73 18.59
C GLU A 70 -8.06 13.02 19.19
N GLU A 71 -8.25 12.03 20.05
CA GLU A 71 -7.15 11.22 20.60
C GLU A 71 -6.41 10.43 19.52
N LEU A 72 -7.13 10.00 18.49
CA LEU A 72 -6.55 9.33 17.35
C LEU A 72 -5.64 10.25 16.52
N VAL A 73 -5.90 11.57 16.54
CA VAL A 73 -5.06 12.55 15.85
C VAL A 73 -3.67 12.60 16.48
N ILE A 74 -3.58 12.51 17.81
CA ILE A 74 -2.28 12.45 18.52
C ILE A 74 -1.50 11.22 18.07
N TYR A 75 -2.16 10.06 18.06
CA TYR A 75 -1.55 8.81 17.63
C TYR A 75 -1.03 8.88 16.18
N ILE A 76 -1.86 9.38 15.25
CA ILE A 76 -1.46 9.44 13.84
C ILE A 76 -0.35 10.47 13.60
N CYS A 77 -0.32 11.57 14.34
CA CYS A 77 0.78 12.54 14.28
C CYS A 77 2.11 11.93 14.76
N ALA A 78 2.08 11.13 15.82
CA ALA A 78 3.26 10.39 16.28
C ALA A 78 3.72 9.37 15.23
N PHE A 79 2.79 8.65 14.61
CA PHE A 79 3.06 7.71 13.52
C PHE A 79 3.71 8.40 12.31
N ILE A 80 3.16 9.53 11.87
CA ILE A 80 3.71 10.32 10.76
C ILE A 80 5.12 10.83 11.12
N GLY A 81 5.30 11.36 12.33
CA GLY A 81 6.60 11.81 12.81
C GLY A 81 7.65 10.71 12.80
N ALA A 82 7.29 9.50 13.24
CA ALA A 82 8.16 8.32 13.17
C ALA A 82 8.54 7.95 11.73
N LEU A 83 7.56 7.98 10.80
CA LEU A 83 7.82 7.71 9.38
C LEU A 83 8.73 8.75 8.73
N ILE A 84 8.54 10.05 9.04
CA ILE A 84 9.40 11.12 8.53
C ILE A 84 10.82 10.97 9.08
N GLY A 85 10.96 10.67 10.39
CA GLY A 85 12.27 10.40 11.00
C GLY A 85 12.97 9.19 10.38
N PHE A 86 12.22 8.12 10.13
CA PHE A 86 12.75 6.94 9.43
C PHE A 86 13.13 7.26 7.98
N LEU A 87 12.30 8.04 7.27
CA LEU A 87 12.54 8.41 5.88
C LEU A 87 13.84 9.20 5.69
N TRP A 88 14.28 9.92 6.70
CA TRP A 88 15.57 10.63 6.69
C TRP A 88 16.75 9.71 6.40
N TYR A 89 16.71 8.48 6.93
CA TYR A 89 17.74 7.45 6.72
C TYR A 89 17.40 6.44 5.62
N ASN A 90 16.13 6.35 5.25
CA ASN A 90 15.64 5.42 4.23
C ASN A 90 15.46 6.06 2.85
N ALA A 91 15.60 7.40 2.73
CA ALA A 91 15.64 8.06 1.42
C ALA A 91 16.90 7.66 0.62
N TYR A 92 16.78 7.66 -0.70
CA TYR A 92 17.88 7.25 -1.58
C TYR A 92 19.14 8.12 -1.41
N PRO A 93 20.33 7.55 -1.28
CA PRO A 93 20.63 6.12 -1.06
C PRO A 93 20.36 5.68 0.38
N ALA A 94 19.53 4.67 0.56
CA ALA A 94 19.07 4.24 1.88
C ALA A 94 20.23 3.68 2.73
N GLN A 95 20.31 4.15 3.99
CA GLN A 95 21.25 3.66 4.99
C GLN A 95 20.61 2.62 5.91
N VAL A 96 19.28 2.65 6.05
CA VAL A 96 18.49 1.75 6.89
C VAL A 96 17.31 1.22 6.11
N PHE A 97 17.02 -0.07 6.25
CA PHE A 97 15.89 -0.75 5.61
C PHE A 97 14.86 -1.18 6.65
N MET A 98 13.59 -1.11 6.29
CA MET A 98 12.47 -1.40 7.20
C MET A 98 12.28 -2.90 7.46
N GLY A 99 12.40 -3.71 6.43
CA GLY A 99 12.11 -5.14 6.44
C GLY A 99 10.62 -5.47 6.59
N ASP A 100 10.30 -6.75 6.47
CA ASP A 100 8.91 -7.23 6.44
C ASP A 100 8.12 -6.91 7.72
N THR A 101 8.79 -6.97 8.88
CA THR A 101 8.13 -6.67 10.17
C THR A 101 7.64 -5.22 10.21
N GLY A 102 8.47 -4.28 9.77
CA GLY A 102 8.10 -2.86 9.75
C GLY A 102 7.01 -2.57 8.73
N SER A 103 7.17 -3.01 7.49
CA SER A 103 6.24 -2.74 6.41
C SER A 103 4.86 -3.36 6.63
N LEU A 104 4.79 -4.60 7.13
CA LEU A 104 3.52 -5.24 7.52
C LEU A 104 2.84 -4.49 8.67
N THR A 105 3.60 -4.04 9.67
CA THR A 105 3.08 -3.27 10.80
C THR A 105 2.49 -1.94 10.34
N ILE A 106 3.19 -1.19 9.49
CA ILE A 106 2.71 0.07 8.94
C ILE A 106 1.38 -0.11 8.20
N GLY A 107 1.29 -1.12 7.33
CA GLY A 107 0.05 -1.43 6.63
C GLY A 107 -1.08 -1.82 7.57
N GLY A 108 -0.78 -2.60 8.62
CA GLY A 108 -1.73 -2.95 9.68
C GLY A 108 -2.26 -1.71 10.43
N ILE A 109 -1.38 -0.80 10.82
CA ILE A 109 -1.75 0.46 11.50
C ILE A 109 -2.68 1.29 10.60
N ILE A 110 -2.34 1.49 9.33
CA ILE A 110 -3.15 2.25 8.38
C ILE A 110 -4.54 1.64 8.24
N ALA A 111 -4.62 0.31 8.09
CA ALA A 111 -5.90 -0.38 7.93
C ALA A 111 -6.79 -0.25 9.17
N VAL A 112 -6.23 -0.54 10.35
CA VAL A 112 -6.96 -0.45 11.62
C VAL A 112 -7.42 0.98 11.88
N PHE A 113 -6.55 1.97 11.65
CA PHE A 113 -6.89 3.38 11.81
C PHE A 113 -8.06 3.79 10.92
N ALA A 114 -8.04 3.41 9.64
CA ALA A 114 -9.13 3.70 8.71
C ALA A 114 -10.46 3.04 9.10
N ILE A 115 -10.40 1.83 9.67
CA ILE A 115 -11.60 1.13 10.19
C ILE A 115 -12.16 1.84 11.41
N ILE A 116 -11.30 2.27 12.36
CA ILE A 116 -11.75 2.98 13.57
C ILE A 116 -12.48 4.30 13.23
N ILE A 117 -12.00 5.03 12.24
CA ILE A 117 -12.65 6.27 11.78
C ILE A 117 -13.77 6.02 10.76
N HIS A 118 -14.16 4.77 10.52
CA HIS A 118 -15.18 4.37 9.55
C HIS A 118 -14.94 4.92 8.13
N LYS A 119 -13.68 4.83 7.66
CA LYS A 119 -13.25 5.27 6.32
C LYS A 119 -12.66 4.13 5.50
N GLU A 120 -13.04 2.90 5.79
CA GLU A 120 -12.57 1.70 5.10
C GLU A 120 -12.82 1.73 3.59
N LEU A 121 -13.91 2.37 3.14
CA LEU A 121 -14.22 2.52 1.72
C LEU A 121 -13.26 3.47 0.97
N LEU A 122 -12.55 4.34 1.69
CA LEU A 122 -11.52 5.19 1.10
C LEU A 122 -10.18 4.47 0.91
N ILE A 123 -9.95 3.35 1.59
CA ILE A 123 -8.68 2.61 1.53
C ILE A 123 -8.23 2.29 0.10
N PRO A 124 -9.08 1.80 -0.81
CA PRO A 124 -8.66 1.53 -2.18
C PRO A 124 -8.11 2.75 -2.92
N ILE A 125 -8.59 3.94 -2.58
CA ILE A 125 -8.14 5.22 -3.17
C ILE A 125 -6.85 5.66 -2.48
N LEU A 126 -6.84 5.74 -1.15
CA LEU A 126 -5.69 6.19 -0.36
C LEU A 126 -4.49 5.26 -0.53
N CYS A 127 -4.73 3.96 -0.48
CA CYS A 127 -3.72 2.92 -0.68
C CYS A 127 -3.62 2.48 -2.15
N GLY A 128 -3.98 3.35 -3.11
CA GLY A 128 -3.99 3.04 -4.54
C GLY A 128 -2.65 2.52 -5.05
N VAL A 129 -1.54 3.06 -4.57
CA VAL A 129 -0.20 2.59 -4.91
C VAL A 129 0.00 1.14 -4.43
N PHE A 130 -0.36 0.82 -3.17
CA PHE A 130 -0.29 -0.54 -2.63
C PHE A 130 -1.15 -1.51 -3.43
N LEU A 131 -2.34 -1.05 -3.84
CA LEU A 131 -3.27 -1.85 -4.63
C LEU A 131 -2.71 -2.15 -6.03
N ILE A 132 -2.12 -1.17 -6.70
CA ILE A 132 -1.49 -1.33 -8.03
C ILE A 132 -0.32 -2.31 -7.96
N GLU A 133 0.53 -2.21 -6.93
CA GLU A 133 1.64 -3.13 -6.70
C GLU A 133 1.14 -4.57 -6.54
N ASN A 134 0.16 -4.79 -5.65
CA ASN A 134 -0.46 -6.10 -5.46
C ASN A 134 -1.10 -6.65 -6.74
N LEU A 135 -1.87 -5.81 -7.43
CA LEU A 135 -2.56 -6.20 -8.66
C LEU A 135 -1.56 -6.61 -9.76
N SER A 136 -0.43 -5.91 -9.85
CA SER A 136 0.62 -6.25 -10.81
C SER A 136 1.17 -7.66 -10.61
N VAL A 137 1.36 -8.08 -9.34
CA VAL A 137 1.83 -9.42 -8.97
C VAL A 137 0.79 -10.48 -9.30
N ILE A 138 -0.49 -10.22 -8.98
CA ILE A 138 -1.60 -11.14 -9.26
C ILE A 138 -1.73 -11.34 -10.77
N LEU A 139 -1.77 -10.24 -11.54
CA LEU A 139 -1.89 -10.28 -12.99
C LEU A 139 -0.72 -11.03 -13.63
N GLN A 140 0.51 -10.77 -13.18
CA GLN A 140 1.69 -11.46 -13.66
C GLN A 140 1.61 -12.98 -13.43
N ARG A 141 1.26 -13.38 -12.19
CA ARG A 141 1.13 -14.81 -11.83
C ARG A 141 0.06 -15.51 -12.67
N PHE A 142 -1.08 -14.85 -12.84
CA PHE A 142 -2.19 -15.38 -13.63
C PHE A 142 -1.80 -15.55 -15.10
N TYR A 143 -1.20 -14.50 -15.69
CA TYR A 143 -0.75 -14.50 -17.08
C TYR A 143 0.33 -15.56 -17.35
N TYR A 144 1.31 -15.66 -16.44
CA TYR A 144 2.37 -16.67 -16.53
C TYR A 144 1.81 -18.10 -16.44
N LYS A 145 0.84 -18.35 -15.56
CA LYS A 145 0.18 -19.65 -15.41
C LYS A 145 -0.57 -20.06 -16.67
N ILE A 146 -1.25 -19.12 -17.33
CA ILE A 146 -1.94 -19.37 -18.61
C ILE A 146 -0.93 -19.67 -19.72
N GLY A 147 0.13 -18.88 -19.83
CA GLY A 147 1.20 -19.09 -20.80
C GLY A 147 1.86 -20.46 -20.65
N LYS A 148 2.19 -20.84 -19.40
CA LYS A 148 2.76 -22.17 -19.09
C LYS A 148 1.85 -23.32 -19.52
N ARG A 149 0.53 -23.18 -19.37
CA ARG A 149 -0.43 -24.20 -19.85
C ARG A 149 -0.45 -24.34 -21.39
N LYS A 150 -0.09 -23.26 -22.10
CA LYS A 150 0.01 -23.24 -23.58
C LYS A 150 1.41 -23.58 -24.10
N GLY A 151 2.34 -23.99 -23.22
CA GLY A 151 3.73 -24.31 -23.59
C GLY A 151 4.62 -23.11 -23.91
N VAL A 152 4.16 -21.88 -23.65
CA VAL A 152 4.90 -20.65 -23.95
C VAL A 152 5.22 -19.91 -22.64
N LYS A 153 6.49 -19.56 -22.42
CA LYS A 153 6.89 -18.73 -21.29
C LYS A 153 6.59 -17.26 -21.60
N GLN A 154 5.42 -16.79 -21.19
CA GLN A 154 4.99 -15.40 -21.40
C GLN A 154 4.91 -14.66 -20.08
N ARG A 155 5.43 -13.43 -20.04
CA ARG A 155 5.32 -12.50 -18.92
C ARG A 155 4.62 -11.22 -19.35
N LEU A 156 3.86 -10.60 -18.45
CA LEU A 156 3.23 -9.31 -18.69
C LEU A 156 4.26 -8.18 -18.48
N PHE A 157 4.94 -8.23 -17.34
CA PHE A 157 5.98 -7.29 -16.93
C PHE A 157 7.36 -7.97 -16.90
N LYS A 158 8.45 -7.18 -17.01
CA LYS A 158 9.83 -7.69 -16.89
C LYS A 158 10.03 -8.38 -15.54
N ARG A 159 9.60 -7.73 -14.46
CA ARG A 159 9.60 -8.21 -13.09
C ARG A 159 8.39 -7.64 -12.35
N THR A 160 7.98 -8.22 -11.25
CA THR A 160 6.90 -7.75 -10.36
C THR A 160 7.39 -7.76 -8.92
N PRO A 161 6.93 -6.83 -8.09
CA PRO A 161 5.89 -5.79 -8.30
C PRO A 161 6.22 -4.74 -9.38
N ILE A 162 5.29 -3.81 -9.69
CA ILE A 162 5.40 -2.93 -10.87
C ILE A 162 6.60 -1.98 -10.81
N HIS A 163 7.04 -1.55 -9.62
CA HIS A 163 8.25 -0.74 -9.46
C HIS A 163 9.49 -1.47 -10.00
N ASP A 164 9.58 -2.79 -9.82
CA ASP A 164 10.66 -3.62 -10.35
C ASP A 164 10.64 -3.70 -11.88
N HIS A 165 9.46 -3.55 -12.51
CA HIS A 165 9.36 -3.49 -13.97
C HIS A 165 10.14 -2.29 -14.55
N PHE A 166 10.09 -1.14 -13.87
CA PHE A 166 10.78 0.07 -14.30
C PHE A 166 12.28 0.05 -13.98
N ARG A 167 12.66 -0.65 -12.92
CA ARG A 167 14.06 -0.79 -12.49
C ARG A 167 14.84 -1.86 -13.25
N THR A 168 14.17 -2.95 -13.68
CA THR A 168 14.83 -4.11 -14.27
C THR A 168 15.11 -3.93 -15.76
N SER A 169 16.35 -4.18 -16.20
CA SER A 169 16.71 -4.22 -17.62
C SER A 169 16.23 -5.53 -18.28
N MET A 170 16.06 -5.51 -19.62
CA MET A 170 15.65 -6.71 -20.36
C MET A 170 16.67 -7.86 -20.30
N SER A 171 17.94 -7.54 -20.10
CA SER A 171 19.01 -8.54 -19.98
C SER A 171 18.88 -9.46 -18.77
N LEU A 172 18.12 -9.03 -17.73
CA LEU A 172 17.88 -9.79 -16.50
C LEU A 172 16.62 -10.65 -16.57
N VAL A 173 15.89 -10.63 -17.68
CA VAL A 173 14.72 -11.50 -17.90
C VAL A 173 15.19 -12.88 -18.34
N GLU A 174 14.53 -13.95 -17.88
CA GLU A 174 14.88 -15.33 -18.24
C GLU A 174 14.94 -15.52 -19.77
N PRO A 175 15.99 -16.18 -20.28
CA PRO A 175 16.13 -16.47 -21.69
C PRO A 175 14.91 -17.24 -22.24
N GLY A 176 14.44 -16.82 -23.42
CA GLY A 176 13.27 -17.44 -24.06
C GLY A 176 11.90 -17.04 -23.49
N CYS A 177 11.86 -16.06 -22.58
CA CYS A 177 10.60 -15.50 -22.10
C CYS A 177 10.20 -14.26 -22.92
N THR A 178 8.96 -14.23 -23.42
CA THR A 178 8.41 -13.04 -24.10
C THR A 178 7.71 -12.15 -23.10
N VAL A 179 8.06 -10.87 -23.08
CA VAL A 179 7.45 -9.84 -22.21
C VAL A 179 6.50 -9.00 -23.05
N LYS A 180 5.27 -8.82 -22.59
CA LYS A 180 4.23 -8.09 -23.35
C LYS A 180 4.41 -6.57 -23.25
N PHE A 181 4.74 -6.06 -22.05
CA PHE A 181 5.02 -4.65 -21.86
C PHE A 181 6.54 -4.43 -21.83
N THR A 182 7.08 -4.00 -22.95
CA THR A 182 8.48 -3.57 -23.09
C THR A 182 8.48 -2.06 -23.28
N LYS A 183 8.84 -1.30 -22.25
CA LYS A 183 9.28 0.08 -22.42
C LYS A 183 10.81 0.13 -22.46
N PRO A 184 11.41 1.17 -23.10
CA PRO A 184 12.84 1.29 -23.23
C PRO A 184 13.53 1.20 -21.85
N ASP A 185 14.70 0.59 -21.87
CA ASP A 185 15.53 0.40 -20.68
C ASP A 185 15.89 1.76 -20.07
N GLN A 186 15.78 1.83 -18.75
CA GLN A 186 16.22 2.92 -17.89
C GLN A 186 15.29 4.13 -17.75
N LEU A 187 14.43 4.07 -16.74
CA LEU A 187 13.89 5.26 -16.11
C LEU A 187 14.47 5.50 -14.69
N PHE A 188 15.14 4.51 -14.09
CA PHE A 188 15.72 4.64 -12.75
C PHE A 188 17.06 3.94 -12.67
N HIS A 189 18.06 4.62 -12.12
CA HIS A 189 19.34 4.02 -11.76
C HIS A 189 19.10 2.83 -10.81
N GLU A 190 19.89 1.76 -11.01
CA GLU A 190 19.89 0.63 -10.09
C GLU A 190 20.29 1.12 -8.69
N SER A 191 19.30 1.20 -7.78
CA SER A 191 19.58 1.15 -6.36
C SER A 191 20.10 -0.26 -6.04
N LYS A 192 21.25 -0.34 -5.40
CA LYS A 192 21.88 -1.58 -5.00
C LYS A 192 21.03 -2.35 -4.00
#